data_9c44fbb83362603b27ee8c79a995c1cc
#
_entry.id   9c44fbb83362603b27ee8c79a995c1cc
#
_cell.length_a   1.000
_cell.length_b   1.000
_cell.length_c   1.000
_cell.angle_alpha   90.00
_cell.angle_beta   90.00
_cell.angle_gamma   90.00
#
_symmetry.space_group_name_H-M   'P 1'
#
loop_
_entity.id
_entity.type
_entity.pdbx_description
1 polymer ?
#
loop_
_entity_poly.entity_id
_entity_poly.type
_entity_poly.pdbx_seq_one_letter_code
_entity_poly.pdbx_strand_id
1 'polypeptide(L)'
;MPKKFLLLIPFLLPLPLLAQTSPILLDLQLIAIKARADAASHSPESIAEFEQARRAAEAGDVEAQLDLARMLQLGVGTPQDTAQSMAWIRKSAEGGYAPAQSALGLAYTLGGKVPIDRVQGEYWLRKGAAQGNAEAQTILALEFIDGDSSAEEQALAITWLKAAANEQHFVPAYNALGEHLMRAAVDEQDRAEAFHWYSRSAREKEPAGMRNLARAHELGLGVAQSDKWALVWYERAGWSGDVPAMRRMIEVYVKGELGQAANAEDAAEWRGKLAGKEKK
;
A
#
# COMPACT_ATOMS: atom_id res chain seq x y z
N MET A 1 31.65 6.73 7.40
CA MET A 1 30.24 7.05 7.15
C MET A 1 29.50 5.73 7.07
N PRO A 2 28.72 5.31 8.06
CA PRO A 2 27.94 4.09 7.97
C PRO A 2 26.81 4.29 6.97
N LYS A 3 26.66 3.35 6.02
CA LYS A 3 25.53 3.31 5.09
C LYS A 3 24.27 3.07 5.93
N LYS A 4 23.39 4.08 5.99
CA LYS A 4 22.05 3.94 6.55
C LYS A 4 21.30 2.88 5.74
N PHE A 5 21.17 1.68 6.24
CA PHE A 5 20.19 0.72 5.74
C PHE A 5 18.82 1.18 6.22
N LEU A 6 18.14 1.91 5.34
CA LEU A 6 16.74 2.25 5.53
C LEU A 6 15.92 0.96 5.40
N LEU A 7 15.54 0.36 6.53
CA LEU A 7 14.47 -0.63 6.58
C LEU A 7 13.13 0.11 6.33
N LEU A 8 12.83 0.36 5.05
CA LEU A 8 11.50 0.76 4.60
C LEU A 8 10.57 -0.46 4.75
N ILE A 9 9.97 -0.59 5.92
CA ILE A 9 8.84 -1.50 6.11
C ILE A 9 7.59 -0.65 5.90
N PRO A 10 6.78 -0.92 4.86
CA PRO A 10 5.49 -0.27 4.76
C PRO A 10 4.66 -0.68 5.99
N PHE A 11 4.33 0.29 6.83
CA PHE A 11 3.32 0.10 7.86
C PHE A 11 1.99 -0.17 7.17
N LEU A 12 1.32 -1.21 7.64
CA LEU A 12 0.01 -1.70 7.22
C LEU A 12 -0.91 -0.61 6.63
N LEU A 13 -1.12 -0.65 5.33
CA LEU A 13 -2.18 0.08 4.65
C LEU A 13 -3.57 -0.44 5.08
N PRO A 14 -4.65 0.35 5.02
CA PRO A 14 -6.01 -0.09 5.36
C PRO A 14 -6.39 -1.36 4.58
N LEU A 15 -7.09 -2.29 5.23
CA LEU A 15 -7.50 -3.57 4.65
C LEU A 15 -8.10 -3.47 3.23
N PRO A 16 -8.91 -2.47 2.84
CA PRO A 16 -9.34 -2.31 1.46
C PRO A 16 -8.21 -1.85 0.52
N LEU A 17 -7.21 -1.11 1.00
CA LEU A 17 -6.03 -0.74 0.23
C LEU A 17 -4.96 -1.85 0.23
N LEU A 18 -4.83 -2.59 1.35
CA LEU A 18 -3.99 -3.80 1.47
C LEU A 18 -4.53 -4.96 0.63
N ALA A 19 -5.86 -5.04 0.44
CA ALA A 19 -6.45 -6.01 -0.49
C ALA A 19 -6.17 -5.65 -1.96
N GLN A 20 -5.68 -4.43 -2.23
CA GLN A 20 -5.33 -3.93 -3.56
C GLN A 20 -3.82 -3.89 -3.81
N THR A 21 -2.99 -3.81 -2.75
CA THR A 21 -1.54 -4.03 -2.85
C THR A 21 -1.28 -5.53 -2.88
N SER A 22 -0.42 -6.00 -3.77
CA SER A 22 -0.15 -7.43 -3.93
C SER A 22 0.14 -8.12 -2.60
N PRO A 23 -0.72 -9.03 -2.14
CA PRO A 23 -0.40 -9.87 -0.99
C PRO A 23 0.92 -10.61 -1.17
N ILE A 24 1.32 -10.95 -2.42
CA ILE A 24 2.57 -11.66 -2.71
C ILE A 24 3.79 -10.76 -2.53
N LEU A 25 3.75 -9.49 -2.92
CA LEU A 25 4.86 -8.56 -2.64
C LEU A 25 4.95 -8.26 -1.14
N LEU A 26 3.81 -8.10 -0.49
CA LEU A 26 3.74 -7.97 0.97
C LEU A 26 4.14 -9.29 1.64
N ASP A 27 3.64 -10.45 1.18
CA ASP A 27 3.98 -11.77 1.73
C ASP A 27 5.43 -12.17 1.40
N LEU A 28 5.95 -11.92 0.19
CA LEU A 28 7.34 -12.17 -0.14
C LEU A 28 8.29 -11.19 0.55
N GLN A 29 7.89 -9.94 0.72
CA GLN A 29 8.62 -8.98 1.54
C GLN A 29 8.50 -9.32 3.02
N LEU A 30 7.32 -9.67 3.53
CA LEU A 30 7.13 -10.14 4.91
C LEU A 30 7.84 -11.49 5.15
N ILE A 31 7.78 -12.43 4.23
CA ILE A 31 8.49 -13.73 4.31
C ILE A 31 10.00 -13.49 4.21
N ALA A 32 10.47 -12.64 3.31
CA ALA A 32 11.89 -12.30 3.21
C ALA A 32 12.38 -11.46 4.39
N ILE A 33 11.54 -10.57 4.92
CA ILE A 33 11.79 -9.80 6.14
C ILE A 33 11.72 -10.72 7.36
N LYS A 34 10.74 -11.62 7.42
CA LYS A 34 10.60 -12.59 8.51
C LYS A 34 11.71 -13.62 8.50
N ALA A 35 12.10 -14.14 7.32
CA ALA A 35 13.26 -15.03 7.19
C ALA A 35 14.59 -14.31 7.49
N ARG A 36 14.73 -13.02 7.13
CA ARG A 36 15.85 -12.18 7.56
C ARG A 36 15.77 -11.81 9.03
N ALA A 37 14.58 -11.54 9.56
CA ALA A 37 14.35 -11.27 10.96
C ALA A 37 14.62 -12.53 11.82
N ASP A 38 14.15 -13.70 11.39
CA ASP A 38 14.41 -14.98 12.07
C ASP A 38 15.89 -15.36 12.02
N ALA A 39 16.60 -15.09 10.91
CA ALA A 39 18.04 -15.30 10.79
C ALA A 39 18.88 -14.21 11.48
N ALA A 40 18.39 -12.98 11.52
CA ALA A 40 19.08 -11.81 12.09
C ALA A 40 18.67 -11.51 13.53
N SER A 41 17.52 -12.01 14.01
CA SER A 41 16.99 -11.70 15.34
C SER A 41 17.91 -12.15 16.50
N HIS A 42 18.87 -12.99 16.19
CA HIS A 42 19.85 -13.51 17.17
C HIS A 42 21.29 -13.20 16.78
N SER A 43 21.54 -12.36 15.78
CA SER A 43 22.90 -11.95 15.44
C SER A 43 23.42 -10.89 16.43
N PRO A 44 24.72 -10.91 16.76
CA PRO A 44 25.31 -9.87 17.61
C PRO A 44 25.10 -8.46 17.05
N GLU A 45 25.08 -8.31 15.71
CA GLU A 45 24.86 -7.05 15.03
C GLU A 45 23.44 -6.51 15.27
N SER A 46 22.41 -7.36 15.10
CA SER A 46 21.01 -6.95 15.30
C SER A 46 20.71 -6.59 16.75
N ILE A 47 21.33 -7.29 17.71
CA ILE A 47 21.25 -6.97 19.14
C ILE A 47 21.92 -5.60 19.41
N ALA A 48 23.08 -5.34 18.80
CA ALA A 48 23.77 -4.06 18.96
C ALA A 48 22.98 -2.90 18.34
N GLU A 49 22.36 -3.11 17.18
CA GLU A 49 21.47 -2.13 16.53
C GLU A 49 20.25 -1.83 17.39
N PHE A 50 19.61 -2.86 17.96
CA PHE A 50 18.47 -2.69 18.88
C PHE A 50 18.86 -1.88 20.10
N GLU A 51 19.99 -2.19 20.74
CA GLU A 51 20.48 -1.47 21.91
C GLU A 51 20.88 -0.02 21.59
N GLN A 52 21.38 0.24 20.37
CA GLN A 52 21.63 1.60 19.91
C GLN A 52 20.32 2.38 19.70
N ALA A 53 19.34 1.79 19.00
CA ALA A 53 18.03 2.40 18.81
C ALA A 53 17.33 2.66 20.15
N ARG A 54 17.43 1.71 21.09
CA ARG A 54 16.86 1.86 22.44
C ARG A 54 17.44 3.06 23.18
N ARG A 55 18.77 3.19 23.21
CA ARG A 55 19.44 4.33 23.88
C ARG A 55 19.04 5.67 23.26
N ALA A 56 18.96 5.77 21.93
CA ALA A 56 18.55 6.99 21.26
C ALA A 56 17.08 7.33 21.53
N ALA A 57 16.20 6.31 21.49
CA ALA A 57 14.77 6.46 21.79
C ALA A 57 14.53 6.91 23.25
N GLU A 58 15.27 6.34 24.21
CA GLU A 58 15.23 6.72 25.63
C GLU A 58 15.74 8.15 25.85
N ALA A 59 16.72 8.59 25.04
CA ALA A 59 17.23 9.97 25.04
C ALA A 59 16.24 10.99 24.40
N GLY A 60 15.14 10.53 23.82
CA GLY A 60 14.08 11.40 23.30
C GLY A 60 14.11 11.59 21.78
N ASP A 61 14.99 10.89 21.05
CA ASP A 61 14.98 10.92 19.58
C ASP A 61 13.72 10.26 19.03
N VAL A 62 12.87 11.06 18.42
CA VAL A 62 11.54 10.64 17.92
C VAL A 62 11.61 9.70 16.72
N GLU A 63 12.66 9.81 15.89
CA GLU A 63 12.90 8.88 14.78
C GLU A 63 13.35 7.52 15.34
N ALA A 64 14.31 7.53 16.26
CA ALA A 64 14.77 6.31 16.93
C ALA A 64 13.65 5.62 17.72
N GLN A 65 12.70 6.35 18.29
CA GLN A 65 11.51 5.79 18.95
C GLN A 65 10.66 4.99 17.98
N LEU A 66 10.43 5.49 16.76
CA LEU A 66 9.70 4.73 15.73
C LEU A 66 10.51 3.52 15.23
N ASP A 67 11.82 3.66 15.07
CA ASP A 67 12.69 2.55 14.65
C ASP A 67 12.73 1.44 15.71
N LEU A 68 12.85 1.81 16.99
CA LEU A 68 12.74 0.86 18.10
C LEU A 68 11.38 0.14 18.10
N ALA A 69 10.30 0.88 17.85
CA ALA A 69 8.96 0.30 17.76
C ALA A 69 8.88 -0.75 16.63
N ARG A 70 9.49 -0.47 15.48
CA ARG A 70 9.55 -1.42 14.35
C ARG A 70 10.35 -2.66 14.70
N MET A 71 11.52 -2.50 15.36
CA MET A 71 12.34 -3.62 15.81
C MET A 71 11.60 -4.51 16.81
N LEU A 72 10.89 -3.92 17.77
CA LEU A 72 10.03 -4.64 18.72
C LEU A 72 8.87 -5.36 18.01
N GLN A 73 8.28 -4.74 16.99
CA GLN A 73 7.19 -5.34 16.23
C GLN A 73 7.63 -6.56 15.43
N LEU A 74 8.86 -6.55 14.90
CA LEU A 74 9.40 -7.61 14.05
C LEU A 74 10.24 -8.63 14.84
N GLY A 75 10.60 -8.33 16.06
CA GLY A 75 11.53 -9.15 16.84
C GLY A 75 12.97 -9.08 16.34
N VAL A 76 13.43 -7.91 15.84
CA VAL A 76 14.80 -7.70 15.36
C VAL A 76 15.70 -7.29 16.54
N GLY A 77 16.70 -8.11 16.84
CA GLY A 77 17.61 -7.90 17.97
C GLY A 77 16.97 -8.09 19.36
N THR A 78 15.69 -8.44 19.40
CA THR A 78 14.89 -8.63 20.63
C THR A 78 13.70 -9.54 20.32
N PRO A 79 13.13 -10.23 21.32
CA PRO A 79 11.85 -10.89 21.16
C PRO A 79 10.75 -9.90 20.73
N GLN A 80 9.81 -10.35 19.90
CA GLN A 80 8.69 -9.54 19.47
C GLN A 80 7.85 -9.08 20.66
N ASP A 81 7.61 -7.76 20.75
CA ASP A 81 6.74 -7.15 21.77
C ASP A 81 5.86 -6.07 21.14
N THR A 82 4.64 -6.47 20.80
CA THR A 82 3.66 -5.57 20.17
C THR A 82 3.17 -4.47 21.12
N ALA A 83 3.09 -4.74 22.44
CA ALA A 83 2.63 -3.75 23.41
C ALA A 83 3.66 -2.64 23.58
N GLN A 84 4.93 -3.00 23.74
CA GLN A 84 6.02 -2.01 23.80
C GLN A 84 6.14 -1.27 22.46
N SER A 85 6.03 -1.95 21.32
CA SER A 85 6.03 -1.30 20.01
C SER A 85 5.01 -0.18 19.95
N MET A 86 3.74 -0.45 20.33
CA MET A 86 2.68 0.56 20.32
C MET A 86 2.95 1.73 21.29
N ALA A 87 3.55 1.46 22.45
CA ALA A 87 3.92 2.51 23.39
C ALA A 87 4.98 3.46 22.80
N TRP A 88 5.97 2.91 22.08
CA TRP A 88 6.99 3.72 21.41
C TRP A 88 6.46 4.47 20.20
N ILE A 89 5.55 3.86 19.39
CA ILE A 89 4.85 4.58 18.30
C ILE A 89 4.14 5.80 18.87
N ARG A 90 3.38 5.62 19.96
CA ARG A 90 2.65 6.72 20.60
C ARG A 90 3.59 7.82 21.07
N LYS A 91 4.68 7.47 21.76
CA LYS A 91 5.66 8.44 22.24
C LYS A 91 6.31 9.24 21.11
N SER A 92 6.66 8.59 20.01
CA SER A 92 7.20 9.22 18.81
C SER A 92 6.16 10.16 18.15
N ALA A 93 4.89 9.72 18.05
CA ALA A 93 3.80 10.53 17.49
C ALA A 93 3.49 11.77 18.35
N GLU A 94 3.48 11.63 19.68
CA GLU A 94 3.33 12.72 20.65
C GLU A 94 4.52 13.68 20.57
N GLY A 95 5.73 13.17 20.30
CA GLY A 95 6.94 13.96 20.01
C GLY A 95 6.89 14.71 18.66
N GLY A 96 5.84 14.53 17.87
CA GLY A 96 5.61 15.28 16.63
C GLY A 96 6.14 14.60 15.37
N TYR A 97 6.67 13.38 15.42
CA TYR A 97 7.23 12.71 14.25
C TYR A 97 6.11 12.24 13.28
N ALA A 98 6.07 12.85 12.09
CA ALA A 98 4.98 12.63 11.14
C ALA A 98 4.79 11.17 10.71
N PRO A 99 5.84 10.35 10.45
CA PRO A 99 5.66 8.93 10.17
C PRO A 99 5.06 8.14 11.33
N ALA A 100 5.36 8.51 12.59
CA ALA A 100 4.77 7.87 13.75
C ALA A 100 3.31 8.29 13.95
N GLN A 101 2.96 9.53 13.63
CA GLN A 101 1.58 10.01 13.63
C GLN A 101 0.74 9.25 12.59
N SER A 102 1.27 9.04 11.36
CA SER A 102 0.65 8.19 10.36
C SER A 102 0.43 6.77 10.88
N ALA A 103 1.47 6.15 11.43
CA ALA A 103 1.41 4.78 11.96
C ALA A 103 0.40 4.64 13.12
N LEU A 104 0.35 5.61 14.04
CA LEU A 104 -0.60 5.59 15.14
C LEU A 104 -2.04 5.80 14.66
N GLY A 105 -2.24 6.74 13.73
CA GLY A 105 -3.54 6.98 13.10
C GLY A 105 -4.06 5.73 12.40
N LEU A 106 -3.23 5.08 11.60
CA LEU A 106 -3.56 3.84 10.93
C LEU A 106 -3.91 2.71 11.91
N ALA A 107 -3.15 2.58 13.01
CA ALA A 107 -3.42 1.58 14.04
C ALA A 107 -4.80 1.77 14.69
N TYR A 108 -5.24 3.00 14.92
CA TYR A 108 -6.59 3.30 15.41
C TYR A 108 -7.68 3.09 14.36
N THR A 109 -7.41 3.35 13.10
CA THR A 109 -8.36 3.14 11.99
C THR A 109 -8.60 1.66 11.73
N LEU A 110 -7.54 0.85 11.70
CA LEU A 110 -7.64 -0.58 11.38
C LEU A 110 -7.89 -1.49 12.59
N GLY A 111 -7.48 -1.06 13.77
CA GLY A 111 -7.52 -1.89 14.97
C GLY A 111 -6.43 -2.97 15.00
N GLY A 112 -6.73 -4.07 15.65
CA GLY A 112 -5.84 -5.24 15.77
C GLY A 112 -4.91 -5.16 16.99
N LYS A 113 -4.10 -4.12 17.10
CA LYS A 113 -3.18 -3.89 18.24
C LYS A 113 -3.75 -2.95 19.29
N VAL A 114 -4.65 -2.08 18.85
CA VAL A 114 -5.45 -1.18 19.68
C VAL A 114 -6.91 -1.32 19.26
N PRO A 115 -7.88 -1.03 20.15
CA PRO A 115 -9.28 -0.95 19.73
C PRO A 115 -9.45 0.07 18.61
N ILE A 116 -10.35 -0.22 17.66
CA ILE A 116 -10.70 0.72 16.59
C ILE A 116 -11.28 1.99 17.23
N ASP A 117 -10.69 3.12 16.88
CA ASP A 117 -11.16 4.46 17.24
C ASP A 117 -10.91 5.39 16.05
N ARG A 118 -11.92 5.54 15.20
CA ARG A 118 -11.83 6.35 13.98
C ARG A 118 -11.55 7.81 14.25
N VAL A 119 -12.05 8.35 15.38
CA VAL A 119 -11.81 9.74 15.76
C VAL A 119 -10.33 9.97 16.08
N GLN A 120 -9.74 9.08 16.87
CA GLN A 120 -8.30 9.12 17.15
C GLN A 120 -7.49 8.81 15.88
N GLY A 121 -7.94 7.88 15.05
CA GLY A 121 -7.31 7.56 13.77
C GLY A 121 -7.19 8.81 12.89
N GLU A 122 -8.30 9.47 12.63
CA GLU A 122 -8.35 10.70 11.83
C GLU A 122 -7.52 11.83 12.45
N TYR A 123 -7.60 12.03 13.77
CA TYR A 123 -6.83 13.06 14.46
C TYR A 123 -5.32 12.92 14.23
N TRP A 124 -4.78 11.69 14.36
CA TRP A 124 -3.37 11.44 14.16
C TRP A 124 -2.97 11.49 12.69
N LEU A 125 -3.81 10.98 11.79
CA LEU A 125 -3.57 11.08 10.34
C LEU A 125 -3.56 12.54 9.89
N ARG A 126 -4.49 13.40 10.35
CA ARG A 126 -4.49 14.84 10.04
C ARG A 126 -3.20 15.53 10.51
N LYS A 127 -2.66 15.15 11.66
CA LYS A 127 -1.36 15.68 12.13
C LYS A 127 -0.19 15.28 11.22
N GLY A 128 -0.12 14.02 10.83
CA GLY A 128 0.90 13.55 9.90
C GLY A 128 0.78 14.18 8.52
N ALA A 129 -0.45 14.26 7.99
CA ALA A 129 -0.74 14.86 6.68
C ALA A 129 -0.38 16.36 6.62
N ALA A 130 -0.65 17.10 7.69
CA ALA A 130 -0.30 18.53 7.80
C ALA A 130 1.22 18.78 7.74
N GLN A 131 2.03 17.79 8.12
CA GLN A 131 3.50 17.80 7.99
C GLN A 131 3.99 17.25 6.65
N GLY A 132 3.07 16.95 5.72
CA GLY A 132 3.42 16.44 4.38
C GLY A 132 3.72 14.94 4.34
N ASN A 133 3.37 14.15 5.35
CA ASN A 133 3.57 12.70 5.30
C ASN A 133 2.68 12.07 4.22
N ALA A 134 3.29 11.46 3.18
CA ALA A 134 2.60 10.92 2.01
C ALA A 134 1.61 9.80 2.36
N GLU A 135 1.95 8.95 3.31
CA GLU A 135 1.08 7.87 3.76
C GLU A 135 -0.18 8.41 4.42
N ALA A 136 -0.03 9.34 5.37
CA ALA A 136 -1.17 9.98 6.03
C ALA A 136 -2.04 10.77 5.05
N GLN A 137 -1.41 11.53 4.13
CA GLN A 137 -2.11 12.25 3.07
C GLN A 137 -2.91 11.31 2.18
N THR A 138 -2.32 10.19 1.76
CA THR A 138 -3.00 9.22 0.89
C THR A 138 -4.17 8.53 1.60
N ILE A 139 -4.01 8.14 2.86
CA ILE A 139 -5.07 7.50 3.65
C ILE A 139 -6.26 8.44 3.82
N LEU A 140 -6.03 9.66 4.27
CA LEU A 140 -7.10 10.65 4.43
C LEU A 140 -7.74 11.02 3.09
N ALA A 141 -6.95 11.14 2.03
CA ALA A 141 -7.49 11.43 0.71
C ALA A 141 -8.46 10.36 0.23
N LEU A 142 -8.17 9.08 0.48
CA LEU A 142 -9.09 7.99 0.15
C LEU A 142 -10.37 8.05 1.00
N GLU A 143 -10.25 8.34 2.30
CA GLU A 143 -11.42 8.51 3.18
C GLU A 143 -12.31 9.66 2.70
N PHE A 144 -11.71 10.80 2.27
CA PHE A 144 -12.45 11.95 1.77
C PHE A 144 -13.10 11.72 0.40
N ILE A 145 -12.48 10.93 -0.46
CA ILE A 145 -12.99 10.60 -1.80
C ILE A 145 -14.15 9.60 -1.73
N ASP A 146 -14.10 8.64 -0.81
CA ASP A 146 -15.06 7.56 -0.70
C ASP A 146 -16.16 7.83 0.36
N GLY A 147 -16.01 8.86 1.19
CA GLY A 147 -16.92 9.26 2.26
C GLY A 147 -17.87 10.40 1.88
N ASP A 148 -18.73 10.76 2.84
CA ASP A 148 -19.62 11.93 2.78
C ASP A 148 -18.84 13.23 3.13
N SER A 149 -17.77 13.49 2.38
CA SER A 149 -16.90 14.63 2.62
C SER A 149 -17.34 15.87 1.86
N SER A 150 -17.00 17.05 2.39
CA SER A 150 -17.28 18.33 1.74
C SER A 150 -16.48 18.47 0.42
N ALA A 151 -16.93 19.38 -0.45
CA ALA A 151 -16.22 19.68 -1.69
C ALA A 151 -14.78 20.18 -1.44
N GLU A 152 -14.58 20.89 -0.34
CA GLU A 152 -13.26 21.38 0.10
C GLU A 152 -12.35 20.24 0.51
N GLU A 153 -12.86 19.25 1.25
CA GLU A 153 -12.08 18.06 1.64
C GLU A 153 -11.74 17.18 0.43
N GLN A 154 -12.66 17.03 -0.51
CA GLN A 154 -12.39 16.33 -1.77
C GLN A 154 -11.31 17.04 -2.61
N ALA A 155 -11.35 18.38 -2.70
CA ALA A 155 -10.31 19.15 -3.39
C ALA A 155 -8.94 19.04 -2.69
N LEU A 156 -8.94 19.04 -1.35
CA LEU A 156 -7.74 18.85 -0.55
C LEU A 156 -7.17 17.43 -0.75
N ALA A 157 -8.02 16.41 -0.83
CA ALA A 157 -7.62 15.02 -1.08
C ALA A 157 -6.86 14.88 -2.41
N ILE A 158 -7.35 15.51 -3.48
CA ILE A 158 -6.68 15.52 -4.79
C ILE A 158 -5.32 16.19 -4.70
N THR A 159 -5.25 17.32 -3.99
CA THR A 159 -3.99 18.05 -3.78
C THR A 159 -2.97 17.18 -3.05
N TRP A 160 -3.39 16.50 -2.00
CA TRP A 160 -2.54 15.58 -1.25
C TRP A 160 -2.08 14.38 -2.07
N LEU A 161 -2.98 13.76 -2.84
CA LEU A 161 -2.59 12.66 -3.72
C LEU A 161 -1.58 13.11 -4.78
N LYS A 162 -1.75 14.30 -5.36
CA LYS A 162 -0.79 14.87 -6.32
C LYS A 162 0.56 15.15 -5.66
N ALA A 163 0.59 15.69 -4.46
CA ALA A 163 1.83 15.93 -3.71
C ALA A 163 2.53 14.60 -3.36
N ALA A 164 1.81 13.63 -2.80
CA ALA A 164 2.35 12.32 -2.48
C ALA A 164 2.91 11.60 -3.73
N ALA A 165 2.21 11.69 -4.85
CA ALA A 165 2.60 11.06 -6.11
C ALA A 165 3.80 11.74 -6.79
N ASN A 166 3.81 13.06 -6.88
CA ASN A 166 4.83 13.79 -7.65
C ASN A 166 6.07 14.13 -6.85
N GLU A 167 5.91 14.57 -5.60
CA GLU A 167 7.01 15.07 -4.79
C GLU A 167 7.68 13.97 -3.99
N GLN A 168 6.90 13.01 -3.50
CA GLN A 168 7.39 11.96 -2.62
C GLN A 168 7.48 10.59 -3.30
N HIS A 169 7.04 10.47 -4.55
CA HIS A 169 7.03 9.21 -5.31
C HIS A 169 6.34 8.06 -4.54
N PHE A 170 5.31 8.38 -3.79
CA PHE A 170 4.58 7.41 -2.99
C PHE A 170 3.65 6.57 -3.88
N VAL A 171 4.07 5.35 -4.15
CA VAL A 171 3.43 4.47 -5.15
C VAL A 171 1.92 4.26 -4.91
N PRO A 172 1.43 4.05 -3.67
CA PRO A 172 -0.01 3.91 -3.43
C PRO A 172 -0.83 5.11 -3.90
N ALA A 173 -0.26 6.32 -3.87
CA ALA A 173 -0.97 7.52 -4.35
C ALA A 173 -1.20 7.52 -5.87
N TYR A 174 -0.35 6.83 -6.66
CA TYR A 174 -0.54 6.77 -8.11
C TYR A 174 -1.86 6.12 -8.49
N ASN A 175 -2.12 4.93 -7.94
CA ASN A 175 -3.36 4.21 -8.24
C ASN A 175 -4.59 4.95 -7.70
N ALA A 176 -4.52 5.46 -6.47
CA ALA A 176 -5.60 6.23 -5.86
C ALA A 176 -5.97 7.48 -6.67
N LEU A 177 -4.96 8.22 -7.15
CA LEU A 177 -5.16 9.39 -8.01
C LEU A 177 -5.78 9.00 -9.35
N GLY A 178 -5.28 7.93 -9.98
CA GLY A 178 -5.84 7.41 -11.22
C GLY A 178 -7.30 6.98 -11.09
N GLU A 179 -7.66 6.29 -10.01
CA GLU A 179 -9.04 5.87 -9.74
C GLU A 179 -9.97 7.06 -9.52
N HIS A 180 -9.52 8.05 -8.75
CA HIS A 180 -10.30 9.26 -8.54
C HIS A 180 -10.53 10.02 -9.85
N LEU A 181 -9.47 10.29 -10.60
CA LEU A 181 -9.55 11.01 -11.89
C LEU A 181 -10.42 10.25 -12.90
N MET A 182 -10.30 8.93 -12.98
CA MET A 182 -11.13 8.12 -13.87
C MET A 182 -12.62 8.18 -13.50
N ARG A 183 -12.95 8.21 -12.21
CA ARG A 183 -14.34 8.32 -11.71
C ARG A 183 -14.94 9.70 -11.99
N ALA A 184 -14.13 10.74 -11.84
CA ALA A 184 -14.53 12.14 -12.05
C ALA A 184 -14.47 12.59 -13.51
N ALA A 185 -13.87 11.79 -14.41
CA ALA A 185 -13.61 12.15 -15.79
C ALA A 185 -14.89 12.50 -16.56
N VAL A 186 -14.91 13.70 -17.15
CA VAL A 186 -16.02 14.17 -18.00
C VAL A 186 -15.69 14.07 -19.48
N ASP A 187 -14.40 14.07 -19.83
CA ASP A 187 -13.93 13.99 -21.20
C ASP A 187 -12.77 13.01 -21.39
N GLU A 188 -12.23 12.91 -22.60
CA GLU A 188 -11.16 11.98 -22.93
C GLU A 188 -9.79 12.45 -22.39
N GLN A 189 -9.63 13.75 -22.20
CA GLN A 189 -8.39 14.30 -21.63
C GLN A 189 -8.27 13.92 -20.15
N ASP A 190 -9.36 13.99 -19.39
CA ASP A 190 -9.43 13.55 -18.01
C ASP A 190 -9.09 12.05 -17.88
N ARG A 191 -9.66 11.23 -18.81
CA ARG A 191 -9.35 9.79 -18.84
C ARG A 191 -7.90 9.52 -19.19
N ALA A 192 -7.29 10.32 -20.07
CA ALA A 192 -5.89 10.19 -20.42
C ALA A 192 -4.98 10.54 -19.22
N GLU A 193 -5.34 11.54 -18.39
CA GLU A 193 -4.62 11.82 -17.15
C GLU A 193 -4.72 10.64 -16.18
N ALA A 194 -5.90 10.07 -15.99
CA ALA A 194 -6.10 8.88 -15.15
C ALA A 194 -5.28 7.67 -15.67
N PHE A 195 -5.30 7.42 -16.98
CA PHE A 195 -4.49 6.39 -17.62
C PHE A 195 -2.98 6.59 -17.38
N HIS A 196 -2.51 7.83 -17.44
CA HIS A 196 -1.11 8.14 -17.12
C HIS A 196 -0.74 7.69 -15.70
N TRP A 197 -1.60 7.95 -14.71
CA TRP A 197 -1.35 7.55 -13.33
C TRP A 197 -1.39 6.03 -13.13
N TYR A 198 -2.33 5.32 -13.78
CA TYR A 198 -2.33 3.86 -13.80
C TYR A 198 -1.04 3.30 -14.42
N SER A 199 -0.55 3.94 -15.49
CA SER A 199 0.70 3.55 -16.14
C SER A 199 1.91 3.72 -15.20
N ARG A 200 1.95 4.79 -14.41
CA ARG A 200 3.00 4.99 -13.39
C ARG A 200 2.91 3.91 -12.31
N SER A 201 1.72 3.65 -11.77
CA SER A 201 1.50 2.61 -10.77
C SER A 201 1.92 1.22 -11.27
N ALA A 202 1.53 0.87 -12.50
CA ALA A 202 1.89 -0.40 -13.12
C ALA A 202 3.41 -0.57 -13.36
N ARG A 203 4.15 0.51 -13.65
CA ARG A 203 5.61 0.49 -13.77
C ARG A 203 6.30 0.15 -12.45
N GLU A 204 5.73 0.60 -11.33
CA GLU A 204 6.17 0.24 -9.99
C GLU A 204 5.70 -1.15 -9.54
N LYS A 205 5.12 -1.92 -10.47
CA LYS A 205 4.62 -3.28 -10.27
C LYS A 205 3.47 -3.37 -9.27
N GLU A 206 2.73 -2.28 -9.06
CA GLU A 206 1.54 -2.26 -8.22
C GLU A 206 0.40 -3.05 -8.89
N PRO A 207 -0.11 -4.14 -8.29
CA PRO A 207 -1.08 -5.01 -8.96
C PRO A 207 -2.40 -4.33 -9.31
N ALA A 208 -2.90 -3.46 -8.42
CA ALA A 208 -4.12 -2.69 -8.69
C ALA A 208 -3.92 -1.72 -9.87
N GLY A 209 -2.75 -1.07 -9.94
CA GLY A 209 -2.36 -0.23 -11.07
C GLY A 209 -2.31 -1.00 -12.39
N MET A 210 -1.71 -2.21 -12.37
CA MET A 210 -1.69 -3.08 -13.55
C MET A 210 -3.10 -3.49 -13.98
N ARG A 211 -3.99 -3.87 -13.04
CA ARG A 211 -5.38 -4.20 -13.32
C ARG A 211 -6.13 -3.01 -13.92
N ASN A 212 -5.99 -1.83 -13.34
CA ASN A 212 -6.66 -0.63 -13.83
C ASN A 212 -6.15 -0.21 -15.20
N LEU A 213 -4.84 -0.36 -15.46
CA LEU A 213 -4.25 -0.17 -16.77
C LEU A 213 -4.80 -1.18 -17.80
N ALA A 214 -4.96 -2.46 -17.41
CA ALA A 214 -5.58 -3.48 -18.23
C ALA A 214 -7.02 -3.10 -18.62
N ARG A 215 -7.81 -2.68 -17.62
CA ARG A 215 -9.19 -2.25 -17.85
C ARG A 215 -9.28 -1.01 -18.74
N ALA A 216 -8.34 -0.07 -18.61
CA ALA A 216 -8.30 1.09 -19.50
C ALA A 216 -8.05 0.68 -20.97
N HIS A 217 -7.16 -0.28 -21.21
CA HIS A 217 -6.97 -0.83 -22.56
C HIS A 217 -8.16 -1.65 -23.04
N GLU A 218 -8.80 -2.43 -22.16
CA GLU A 218 -9.99 -3.23 -22.52
C GLU A 218 -11.15 -2.35 -22.98
N LEU A 219 -11.36 -1.22 -22.32
CA LEU A 219 -12.52 -0.35 -22.56
C LEU A 219 -12.19 0.90 -23.39
N GLY A 220 -10.93 1.13 -23.74
CA GLY A 220 -10.51 2.34 -24.46
C GLY A 220 -10.66 3.61 -23.61
N LEU A 221 -10.33 3.56 -22.32
CA LEU A 221 -10.46 4.69 -21.41
C LEU A 221 -9.16 5.48 -21.31
N GLY A 222 -9.10 6.65 -21.95
CA GLY A 222 -7.91 7.50 -22.02
C GLY A 222 -6.78 6.93 -22.88
N VAL A 223 -7.04 5.86 -23.61
CA VAL A 223 -6.11 5.18 -24.52
C VAL A 223 -6.89 4.43 -25.59
N ALA A 224 -6.29 4.19 -26.75
CA ALA A 224 -6.89 3.33 -27.77
C ALA A 224 -7.14 1.92 -27.19
N GLN A 225 -8.35 1.39 -27.44
CA GLN A 225 -8.71 0.04 -27.03
C GLN A 225 -7.73 -0.99 -27.60
N SER A 226 -7.34 -1.96 -26.79
CA SER A 226 -6.42 -3.02 -27.19
C SER A 226 -6.58 -4.27 -26.32
N ASP A 227 -7.24 -5.28 -26.86
CA ASP A 227 -7.39 -6.59 -26.21
C ASP A 227 -6.05 -7.20 -25.86
N LYS A 228 -5.06 -7.04 -26.74
CA LYS A 228 -3.69 -7.52 -26.51
C LYS A 228 -3.06 -6.93 -25.26
N TRP A 229 -3.14 -5.60 -25.10
CA TRP A 229 -2.56 -4.95 -23.93
C TRP A 229 -3.38 -5.17 -22.67
N ALA A 230 -4.71 -5.25 -22.79
CA ALA A 230 -5.58 -5.63 -21.68
C ALA A 230 -5.20 -7.00 -21.13
N LEU A 231 -5.07 -8.03 -21.99
CA LEU A 231 -4.69 -9.37 -21.61
C LEU A 231 -3.33 -9.37 -20.87
N VAL A 232 -2.30 -8.76 -21.48
CA VAL A 232 -0.94 -8.71 -20.90
C VAL A 232 -0.94 -8.11 -19.50
N TRP A 233 -1.69 -7.03 -19.29
CA TRP A 233 -1.70 -6.37 -17.99
C TRP A 233 -2.57 -7.10 -16.96
N TYR A 234 -3.69 -7.72 -17.35
CA TYR A 234 -4.47 -8.59 -16.46
C TYR A 234 -3.66 -9.81 -16.03
N GLU A 235 -2.93 -10.46 -16.94
CA GLU A 235 -2.04 -11.57 -16.61
C GLU A 235 -1.00 -11.14 -15.57
N ARG A 236 -0.29 -10.03 -15.81
CA ARG A 236 0.72 -9.51 -14.88
C ARG A 236 0.13 -9.19 -13.50
N ALA A 237 -1.03 -8.55 -13.46
CA ALA A 237 -1.73 -8.25 -12.21
C ALA A 237 -2.11 -9.54 -11.47
N GLY A 238 -2.69 -10.52 -12.17
CA GLY A 238 -3.07 -11.82 -11.62
C GLY A 238 -1.88 -12.61 -11.11
N TRP A 239 -0.77 -12.66 -11.86
CA TRP A 239 0.47 -13.28 -11.40
C TRP A 239 1.07 -12.59 -10.18
N SER A 240 0.88 -11.28 -10.05
CA SER A 240 1.26 -10.50 -8.87
C SER A 240 0.28 -10.66 -7.70
N GLY A 241 -0.79 -11.43 -7.87
CA GLY A 241 -1.73 -11.79 -6.80
C GLY A 241 -3.00 -10.94 -6.73
N ASP A 242 -3.27 -10.09 -7.73
CA ASP A 242 -4.53 -9.34 -7.79
C ASP A 242 -5.71 -10.28 -8.05
N VAL A 243 -6.52 -10.50 -7.03
CA VAL A 243 -7.69 -11.40 -7.07
C VAL A 243 -8.72 -10.97 -8.13
N PRO A 244 -9.08 -9.68 -8.27
CA PRO A 244 -9.97 -9.23 -9.34
C PRO A 244 -9.43 -9.53 -10.74
N ALA A 245 -8.12 -9.35 -10.96
CA ALA A 245 -7.51 -9.68 -12.25
C ALA A 245 -7.54 -11.20 -12.51
N MET A 246 -7.27 -12.04 -11.50
CA MET A 246 -7.40 -13.50 -11.64
C MET A 246 -8.83 -13.90 -12.03
N ARG A 247 -9.84 -13.31 -11.42
CA ARG A 247 -11.25 -13.55 -11.76
C ARG A 247 -11.54 -13.12 -13.20
N ARG A 248 -11.03 -11.96 -13.63
CA ARG A 248 -11.18 -11.50 -15.02
C ARG A 248 -10.51 -12.46 -16.01
N MET A 249 -9.33 -12.98 -15.70
CA MET A 249 -8.65 -13.97 -16.54
C MET A 249 -9.43 -15.27 -16.66
N ILE A 250 -10.08 -15.74 -15.58
CA ILE A 250 -10.99 -16.90 -15.65
C ILE A 250 -12.13 -16.62 -16.64
N GLU A 251 -12.74 -15.43 -16.58
CA GLU A 251 -13.84 -15.06 -17.49
C GLU A 251 -13.36 -15.02 -18.95
N VAL A 252 -12.18 -14.42 -19.19
CA VAL A 252 -11.59 -14.34 -20.53
C VAL A 252 -11.47 -15.72 -21.16
N TYR A 253 -10.91 -16.70 -20.44
CA TYR A 253 -10.73 -18.04 -20.98
C TYR A 253 -12.01 -18.89 -20.97
N VAL A 254 -12.98 -18.62 -20.12
CA VAL A 254 -14.29 -19.30 -20.15
C VAL A 254 -15.12 -18.84 -21.34
N LYS A 255 -15.11 -17.55 -21.65
CA LYS A 255 -15.97 -16.97 -22.67
C LYS A 255 -15.30 -16.80 -24.04
N GLY A 256 -13.97 -16.82 -24.09
CA GLY A 256 -13.22 -16.49 -25.30
C GLY A 256 -13.23 -14.99 -25.60
N GLU A 257 -12.75 -14.18 -24.65
CA GLU A 257 -12.71 -12.72 -24.76
C GLU A 257 -11.25 -12.23 -24.93
N LEU A 258 -11.07 -10.95 -25.19
CA LEU A 258 -9.76 -10.28 -25.38
C LEU A 258 -8.88 -10.98 -26.43
N GLY A 259 -9.51 -11.41 -27.54
CA GLY A 259 -8.80 -12.08 -28.63
C GLY A 259 -8.35 -13.52 -28.32
N GLN A 260 -8.74 -14.07 -27.18
CA GLN A 260 -8.47 -15.46 -26.83
C GLN A 260 -9.64 -16.36 -27.24
N ALA A 261 -9.32 -17.59 -27.65
CA ALA A 261 -10.35 -18.63 -27.75
C ALA A 261 -10.73 -19.13 -26.34
N ALA A 262 -11.97 -19.60 -26.19
CA ALA A 262 -12.37 -20.26 -24.95
C ALA A 262 -11.48 -21.47 -24.70
N ASN A 263 -10.88 -21.55 -23.48
CA ASN A 263 -9.95 -22.58 -23.10
C ASN A 263 -10.19 -23.01 -21.64
N ALA A 264 -10.70 -24.21 -21.46
CA ALA A 264 -11.04 -24.74 -20.14
C ALA A 264 -9.80 -25.02 -19.27
N GLU A 265 -8.66 -25.35 -19.88
CA GLU A 265 -7.41 -25.64 -19.19
C GLU A 265 -6.82 -24.36 -18.58
N ASP A 266 -6.68 -23.31 -19.39
CA ASP A 266 -6.21 -21.99 -18.91
C ASP A 266 -7.16 -21.42 -17.85
N ALA A 267 -8.47 -21.56 -18.04
CA ALA A 267 -9.45 -21.16 -17.02
C ALA A 267 -9.28 -21.95 -15.71
N ALA A 268 -8.96 -23.25 -15.77
CA ALA A 268 -8.73 -24.09 -14.60
C ALA A 268 -7.42 -23.71 -13.90
N GLU A 269 -6.36 -23.34 -14.62
CA GLU A 269 -5.12 -22.84 -14.06
C GLU A 269 -5.34 -21.59 -13.23
N TRP A 270 -6.07 -20.60 -13.76
CA TRP A 270 -6.40 -19.38 -13.02
C TRP A 270 -7.28 -19.63 -11.80
N ARG A 271 -8.25 -20.59 -11.87
CA ARG A 271 -9.03 -21.02 -10.70
C ARG A 271 -8.15 -21.63 -9.61
N GLY A 272 -7.16 -22.44 -10.00
CA GLY A 272 -6.19 -23.01 -9.06
C GLY A 272 -5.38 -21.95 -8.32
N LYS A 273 -4.91 -20.92 -9.05
CA LYS A 273 -4.21 -19.77 -8.45
C LYS A 273 -5.10 -18.99 -7.48
N LEU A 274 -6.34 -18.71 -7.88
CA LEU A 274 -7.32 -18.01 -7.04
C LEU A 274 -7.60 -18.77 -5.75
N ALA A 275 -7.87 -20.09 -5.83
CA ALA A 275 -8.12 -20.94 -4.67
C ALA A 275 -6.94 -21.01 -3.69
N GLY A 276 -5.70 -20.91 -4.20
CA GLY A 276 -4.49 -20.82 -3.40
C GLY A 276 -4.37 -19.49 -2.63
N LYS A 277 -5.04 -18.44 -3.07
CA LYS A 277 -5.07 -17.12 -2.41
C LYS A 277 -6.19 -17.01 -1.37
N GLU A 278 -7.35 -17.61 -1.64
CA GLU A 278 -8.52 -17.56 -0.75
C GLU A 278 -8.38 -18.47 0.52
N LYS A 279 -7.37 -19.35 0.52
CA LYS A 279 -7.05 -20.23 1.66
C LYS A 279 -6.02 -19.66 2.65
N LYS A 280 -5.47 -18.49 2.35
CA LYS A 280 -4.49 -17.78 3.19
C LYS A 280 -5.10 -16.53 3.82
#